data_a44b6b502968ff05c2e057e412bd1591
#
_entry.id   a44b6b502968ff05c2e057e412bd1591
#
_cell.length_a   1.000
_cell.length_b   1.000
_cell.length_c   1.000
_cell.angle_alpha   90.00
_cell.angle_beta   90.00
_cell.angle_gamma   90.00
#
_symmetry.space_group_name_H-M   'P 1'
#
loop_
_entity.id
_entity.type
_entity.pdbx_description
1 polymer ?
#
loop_
_entity_poly.entity_id
_entity_poly.type
_entity_poly.pdbx_seq_one_letter_code
_entity_poly.pdbx_strand_id
1 'polypeptide(L)'
;MPFHGWWQPAEDHSYGGPMPLMPHRAALLIIDMQDDMLPIMHRSGRTIGTIAGLSFRARASNVPVITVRQQGCGDALPELAPHTGELVVTKTSADAFLDTDLDETLIRLGVTEVLVTGFATENCVETTARQALSHGYDLVLVADGHTTSVRSQPTDFAPPDQSIAHHNEIYRHIDFPDRSVRVLPAIEVDFMAPEPGTRQG
;
A
#
# COMPACT_ATOMS: atom_id res chain seq x y z
N MET A 1 -42.36 -10.38 0.81
CA MET A 1 -41.63 -11.27 -0.13
C MET A 1 -40.18 -11.26 0.27
N PRO A 2 -39.60 -12.39 0.72
CA PRO A 2 -38.19 -12.45 1.12
C PRO A 2 -37.29 -12.57 -0.12
N PHE A 3 -36.26 -11.75 -0.18
CA PHE A 3 -35.16 -11.88 -1.17
C PHE A 3 -34.31 -13.09 -0.77
N HIS A 4 -34.53 -14.21 -1.45
CA HIS A 4 -33.61 -15.36 -1.40
C HIS A 4 -32.98 -15.55 -2.78
N GLY A 5 -31.67 -15.60 -2.83
CA GLY A 5 -30.98 -16.30 -3.89
C GLY A 5 -30.01 -15.52 -4.78
N TRP A 6 -28.89 -15.02 -4.21
CA TRP A 6 -27.74 -14.55 -5.02
C TRP A 6 -26.38 -15.02 -4.50
N TRP A 7 -26.32 -16.00 -3.62
CA TRP A 7 -25.05 -16.59 -3.25
C TRP A 7 -25.16 -18.11 -3.29
N GLN A 8 -24.56 -18.74 -4.30
CA GLN A 8 -24.24 -20.17 -4.29
C GLN A 8 -22.72 -20.28 -4.07
N PRO A 9 -22.26 -21.03 -3.07
CA PRO A 9 -20.86 -21.30 -2.89
C PRO A 9 -20.34 -22.08 -4.10
N ALA A 10 -19.20 -21.65 -4.66
CA ALA A 10 -18.49 -22.39 -5.67
C ALA A 10 -18.15 -23.79 -5.15
N GLU A 11 -18.34 -24.80 -5.97
CA GLU A 11 -18.05 -26.19 -5.64
C GLU A 11 -16.57 -26.36 -5.28
N ASP A 12 -16.35 -26.99 -4.14
CA ASP A 12 -15.08 -27.40 -3.58
C ASP A 12 -14.25 -28.21 -4.58
N HIS A 13 -13.27 -27.57 -5.21
CA HIS A 13 -12.20 -28.28 -5.89
C HIS A 13 -11.11 -28.57 -4.86
N SER A 14 -11.32 -29.66 -4.12
CA SER A 14 -10.34 -30.26 -3.21
C SER A 14 -9.06 -30.63 -3.96
N TYR A 15 -8.11 -29.71 -4.02
CA TYR A 15 -6.70 -30.03 -4.24
C TYR A 15 -6.13 -30.52 -2.91
N GLY A 16 -5.89 -31.84 -2.84
CA GLY A 16 -5.47 -32.53 -1.66
C GLY A 16 -4.06 -32.20 -1.19
N GLY A 17 -3.92 -32.02 0.09
CA GLY A 17 -2.69 -31.93 0.86
C GLY A 17 -2.60 -30.56 1.57
N PRO A 18 -2.09 -30.52 2.83
CA PRO A 18 -1.81 -29.25 3.47
C PRO A 18 -0.75 -28.52 2.62
N MET A 19 -1.15 -27.40 2.03
CA MET A 19 -0.17 -26.48 1.43
C MET A 19 0.85 -26.11 2.52
N PRO A 20 2.17 -26.23 2.26
CA PRO A 20 3.13 -25.74 3.22
C PRO A 20 2.80 -24.28 3.50
N LEU A 21 2.70 -23.91 4.78
CA LEU A 21 2.56 -22.52 5.20
C LEU A 21 3.71 -21.74 4.56
N MET A 22 3.40 -21.04 3.47
CA MET A 22 4.37 -20.16 2.84
C MET A 22 4.67 -19.04 3.84
N PRO A 23 5.94 -18.69 4.06
CA PRO A 23 6.25 -17.61 4.97
C PRO A 23 5.55 -16.34 4.48
N HIS A 24 4.94 -15.61 5.39
CA HIS A 24 4.29 -14.33 5.11
C HIS A 24 5.26 -13.40 4.38
N ARG A 25 4.89 -12.95 3.19
CA ARG A 25 5.75 -12.12 2.35
C ARG A 25 5.13 -10.75 2.18
N ALA A 26 5.85 -9.72 2.65
CA ALA A 26 5.47 -8.34 2.48
C ALA A 26 6.00 -7.77 1.15
N ALA A 27 5.36 -6.70 0.65
CA ALA A 27 5.89 -5.82 -0.39
C ALA A 27 5.70 -4.35 -0.01
N LEU A 28 6.70 -3.52 -0.29
CA LEU A 28 6.61 -2.08 -0.10
C LEU A 28 6.15 -1.41 -1.41
N LEU A 29 5.02 -0.73 -1.38
CA LEU A 29 4.50 0.09 -2.48
C LEU A 29 4.88 1.55 -2.26
N ILE A 30 5.56 2.15 -3.24
CA ILE A 30 5.88 3.59 -3.28
C ILE A 30 5.02 4.22 -4.35
N ILE A 31 3.97 4.95 -3.94
CA ILE A 31 2.92 5.45 -4.84
C ILE A 31 3.20 6.90 -5.21
N ASP A 32 3.27 7.17 -6.51
CA ASP A 32 3.29 8.50 -7.14
C ASP A 32 4.30 9.51 -6.54
N MET A 33 5.44 9.01 -6.06
CA MET A 33 6.54 9.84 -5.60
C MET A 33 7.39 10.28 -6.82
N GLN A 34 6.81 11.18 -7.63
CA GLN A 34 7.33 11.62 -8.93
C GLN A 34 7.70 13.11 -8.92
N ASP A 35 8.62 13.51 -9.81
CA ASP A 35 9.19 14.86 -9.86
C ASP A 35 8.16 15.95 -10.19
N ASP A 36 7.21 15.70 -11.09
CA ASP A 36 6.14 16.66 -11.39
C ASP A 36 5.18 16.87 -10.20
N MET A 37 5.12 15.94 -9.27
CA MET A 37 4.31 16.05 -8.05
C MET A 37 5.04 16.78 -6.91
N LEU A 38 6.37 16.82 -6.94
CA LEU A 38 7.20 17.38 -5.87
C LEU A 38 6.82 18.81 -5.45
N PRO A 39 6.54 19.74 -6.40
CA PRO A 39 6.21 21.12 -6.04
C PRO A 39 4.94 21.29 -5.21
N ILE A 40 4.02 20.32 -5.27
CA ILE A 40 2.74 20.36 -4.55
C ILE A 40 2.70 19.48 -3.32
N MET A 41 3.73 18.66 -3.07
CA MET A 41 3.77 17.79 -1.89
C MET A 41 3.99 18.55 -0.59
N HIS A 42 3.13 18.29 0.41
CA HIS A 42 3.33 18.84 1.75
C HIS A 42 4.48 18.12 2.46
N ARG A 43 5.42 18.89 3.04
CA ARG A 43 6.59 18.36 3.78
C ARG A 43 7.35 17.26 3.04
N SER A 44 7.49 17.40 1.74
CA SER A 44 8.08 16.42 0.82
C SER A 44 9.40 15.82 1.33
N GLY A 45 10.35 16.64 1.77
CA GLY A 45 11.66 16.17 2.22
C GLY A 45 11.60 15.20 3.40
N ARG A 46 10.65 15.39 4.35
CA ARG A 46 10.45 14.44 5.47
C ARG A 46 9.92 13.11 4.96
N THR A 47 8.88 13.13 4.14
CA THR A 47 8.26 11.92 3.60
C THR A 47 9.22 11.15 2.70
N ILE A 48 9.96 11.84 1.83
CA ILE A 48 11.00 11.23 0.99
C ILE A 48 12.05 10.52 1.87
N GLY A 49 12.58 11.20 2.89
CA GLY A 49 13.56 10.61 3.81
C GLY A 49 13.05 9.38 4.54
N THR A 50 11.77 9.42 5.00
CA THR A 50 11.10 8.27 5.63
C THR A 50 11.00 7.09 4.67
N ILE A 51 10.49 7.31 3.45
CA ILE A 51 10.33 6.24 2.46
C ILE A 51 11.69 5.68 2.02
N ALA A 52 12.70 6.53 1.81
CA ALA A 52 14.05 6.09 1.44
C ALA A 52 14.66 5.18 2.51
N GLY A 53 14.55 5.57 3.80
CA GLY A 53 15.02 4.75 4.91
C GLY A 53 14.28 3.42 5.02
N LEU A 54 12.96 3.42 4.81
CA LEU A 54 12.15 2.21 4.79
C LEU A 54 12.52 1.29 3.61
N SER A 55 12.67 1.85 2.41
CA SER A 55 13.07 1.13 1.20
C SER A 55 14.46 0.48 1.35
N PHE A 56 15.41 1.20 1.97
CA PHE A 56 16.72 0.63 2.27
C PHE A 56 16.62 -0.62 3.16
N ARG A 57 15.78 -0.57 4.21
CA ARG A 57 15.57 -1.73 5.10
C ARG A 57 14.81 -2.86 4.42
N ALA A 58 13.79 -2.54 3.61
CA ALA A 58 13.05 -3.52 2.82
C ALA A 58 14.00 -4.31 1.91
N ARG A 59 14.85 -3.62 1.15
CA ARG A 59 15.86 -4.22 0.28
C ARG A 59 16.86 -5.09 1.06
N ALA A 60 17.34 -4.61 2.19
CA ALA A 60 18.27 -5.37 3.05
C ALA A 60 17.64 -6.67 3.60
N SER A 61 16.30 -6.71 3.71
CA SER A 61 15.52 -7.87 4.17
C SER A 61 14.93 -8.70 3.01
N ASN A 62 15.33 -8.44 1.76
CA ASN A 62 14.80 -9.08 0.55
C ASN A 62 13.27 -8.90 0.37
N VAL A 63 12.70 -7.84 0.92
CA VAL A 63 11.31 -7.47 0.70
C VAL A 63 11.20 -6.69 -0.63
N PRO A 64 10.32 -7.10 -1.55
CA PRO A 64 10.11 -6.40 -2.80
C PRO A 64 9.73 -4.94 -2.58
N VAL A 65 10.39 -4.05 -3.32
CA VAL A 65 10.03 -2.64 -3.43
C VAL A 65 9.43 -2.42 -4.82
N ILE A 66 8.20 -1.94 -4.87
CA ILE A 66 7.44 -1.73 -6.10
C ILE A 66 7.15 -0.24 -6.23
N THR A 67 7.65 0.36 -7.30
CA THR A 67 7.34 1.75 -7.63
C THR A 67 6.06 1.80 -8.43
N VAL A 68 5.03 2.49 -7.91
CA VAL A 68 3.78 2.74 -8.61
C VAL A 68 3.80 4.17 -9.13
N ARG A 69 3.61 4.36 -10.43
CA ARG A 69 3.69 5.66 -11.11
C ARG A 69 2.38 6.05 -11.75
N GLN A 70 1.97 7.29 -11.58
CA GLN A 70 0.90 7.88 -12.38
C GLN A 70 1.44 8.23 -13.76
N GLN A 71 0.76 7.77 -14.80
CA GLN A 71 1.13 8.08 -16.18
C GLN A 71 1.13 9.59 -16.43
N GLY A 72 2.19 10.09 -17.09
CA GLY A 72 2.29 11.49 -17.48
C GLY A 72 2.70 12.47 -16.37
N CYS A 73 3.16 11.98 -15.22
CA CYS A 73 3.57 12.79 -14.06
C CYS A 73 5.09 12.77 -13.80
N GLY A 74 5.88 12.60 -14.84
CA GLY A 74 7.34 12.59 -14.75
C GLY A 74 7.94 11.29 -14.24
N ASP A 75 9.21 11.34 -13.82
CA ASP A 75 9.95 10.19 -13.32
C ASP A 75 9.86 10.07 -11.80
N ALA A 76 10.23 8.90 -11.26
CA ALA A 76 10.37 8.73 -9.82
C ALA A 76 11.44 9.67 -9.27
N LEU A 77 11.19 10.23 -8.07
CA LEU A 77 12.16 11.08 -7.39
C LEU A 77 13.50 10.35 -7.25
N PRO A 78 14.64 11.02 -7.46
CA PRO A 78 15.96 10.37 -7.47
C PRO A 78 16.25 9.55 -6.21
N GLU A 79 15.83 10.02 -5.04
CA GLU A 79 16.04 9.34 -3.75
C GLU A 79 15.20 8.07 -3.61
N LEU A 80 14.15 7.92 -4.43
CA LEU A 80 13.19 6.82 -4.40
C LEU A 80 13.17 6.04 -5.71
N ALA A 81 14.11 6.34 -6.61
CA ALA A 81 14.19 5.67 -7.91
C ALA A 81 14.32 4.15 -7.73
N PRO A 82 13.61 3.36 -8.55
CA PRO A 82 13.73 1.91 -8.49
C PRO A 82 15.15 1.47 -8.84
N HIS A 83 15.67 0.48 -8.12
CA HIS A 83 16.94 -0.15 -8.45
C HIS A 83 16.79 -1.05 -9.68
N THR A 84 17.91 -1.36 -10.33
CA THR A 84 17.92 -2.28 -11.47
C THR A 84 17.27 -3.62 -11.11
N GLY A 85 16.23 -3.99 -11.85
CA GLY A 85 15.47 -5.23 -11.64
C GLY A 85 14.29 -5.09 -10.69
N GLU A 86 14.08 -3.94 -10.04
CA GLU A 86 12.86 -3.68 -9.28
C GLU A 86 11.67 -3.38 -10.21
N LEU A 87 10.49 -3.66 -9.71
CA LEU A 87 9.24 -3.58 -10.47
C LEU A 87 8.70 -2.14 -10.47
N VAL A 88 8.22 -1.74 -11.65
CA VAL A 88 7.55 -0.46 -11.84
C VAL A 88 6.18 -0.73 -12.45
N VAL A 89 5.14 -0.30 -11.77
CA VAL A 89 3.74 -0.37 -12.23
C VAL A 89 3.31 1.03 -12.66
N THR A 90 2.77 1.17 -13.85
CA THR A 90 2.23 2.45 -14.34
C THR A 90 0.71 2.37 -14.38
N LYS A 91 0.05 3.31 -13.70
CA LYS A 91 -1.40 3.41 -13.61
C LYS A 91 -1.93 4.68 -14.27
N THR A 92 -3.20 4.66 -14.65
CA THR A 92 -3.93 5.79 -15.24
C THR A 92 -5.01 6.36 -14.30
N SER A 93 -5.29 5.67 -13.20
CA SER A 93 -6.30 6.04 -12.20
C SER A 93 -5.68 6.22 -10.80
N ALA A 94 -6.47 6.59 -9.81
CA ALA A 94 -6.02 6.62 -8.41
C ALA A 94 -5.74 5.21 -7.84
N ASP A 95 -6.40 4.21 -8.40
CA ASP A 95 -6.26 2.81 -8.01
C ASP A 95 -5.05 2.18 -8.71
N ALA A 96 -4.13 1.63 -7.93
CA ALA A 96 -2.95 0.97 -8.47
C ALA A 96 -3.23 -0.46 -8.99
N PHE A 97 -4.38 -1.03 -8.66
CA PHE A 97 -4.79 -2.36 -9.12
C PHE A 97 -5.60 -2.29 -10.42
N LEU A 98 -6.30 -1.17 -10.67
CA LEU A 98 -7.19 -1.03 -11.81
C LEU A 98 -6.41 -0.94 -13.14
N ASP A 99 -6.67 -1.89 -14.03
CA ASP A 99 -6.05 -1.97 -15.36
C ASP A 99 -4.50 -1.99 -15.33
N THR A 100 -3.92 -2.64 -14.29
CA THR A 100 -2.47 -2.84 -14.14
C THR A 100 -2.15 -4.31 -13.85
N ASP A 101 -0.88 -4.66 -13.88
CA ASP A 101 -0.37 -5.98 -13.51
C ASP A 101 0.06 -6.09 -12.03
N LEU A 102 -0.34 -5.14 -11.18
CA LEU A 102 0.08 -5.12 -9.78
C LEU A 102 -0.36 -6.39 -9.04
N ASP A 103 -1.63 -6.77 -9.16
CA ASP A 103 -2.16 -7.94 -8.47
C ASP A 103 -1.47 -9.23 -8.92
N GLU A 104 -1.36 -9.47 -10.24
CA GLU A 104 -0.65 -10.61 -10.78
C GLU A 104 0.82 -10.65 -10.33
N THR A 105 1.44 -9.48 -10.22
CA THR A 105 2.82 -9.33 -9.76
C THR A 105 2.95 -9.70 -8.29
N LEU A 106 2.06 -9.22 -7.42
CA LEU A 106 2.05 -9.55 -6.00
C LEU A 106 1.80 -11.05 -5.77
N ILE A 107 0.85 -11.64 -6.50
CA ILE A 107 0.57 -13.09 -6.47
C ILE A 107 1.80 -13.89 -6.89
N ARG A 108 2.45 -13.53 -8.00
CA ARG A 108 3.66 -14.21 -8.49
C ARG A 108 4.82 -14.16 -7.47
N LEU A 109 4.92 -13.06 -6.72
CA LEU A 109 5.91 -12.89 -5.67
C LEU A 109 5.52 -13.62 -4.36
N GLY A 110 4.30 -14.15 -4.26
CA GLY A 110 3.76 -14.78 -3.06
C GLY A 110 3.55 -13.77 -1.92
N VAL A 111 3.22 -12.51 -2.25
CA VAL A 111 2.94 -11.46 -1.27
C VAL A 111 1.58 -11.69 -0.65
N THR A 112 1.47 -11.50 0.65
CA THR A 112 0.23 -11.57 1.42
C THR A 112 -0.05 -10.29 2.20
N GLU A 113 0.96 -9.43 2.36
CA GLU A 113 0.83 -8.13 3.02
C GLU A 113 1.45 -7.03 2.16
N VAL A 114 0.80 -5.88 2.05
CA VAL A 114 1.35 -4.71 1.38
C VAL A 114 1.56 -3.56 2.37
N LEU A 115 2.73 -2.93 2.28
CA LEU A 115 3.02 -1.70 2.98
C LEU A 115 2.80 -0.54 2.01
N VAL A 116 1.93 0.39 2.35
CA VAL A 116 1.56 1.50 1.47
C VAL A 116 2.18 2.80 1.93
N THR A 117 2.87 3.47 0.99
CA THR A 117 3.51 4.78 1.15
C THR A 117 3.25 5.66 -0.07
N GLY A 118 3.53 6.96 0.02
CA GLY A 118 3.57 7.84 -1.15
C GLY A 118 2.61 9.02 -1.13
N PHE A 119 2.09 9.38 -2.31
CA PHE A 119 1.27 10.57 -2.59
C PHE A 119 0.04 10.21 -3.45
N ALA A 120 -1.13 10.80 -3.28
CA ALA A 120 -1.54 11.67 -2.19
C ALA A 120 -2.41 10.86 -1.22
N THR A 121 -2.30 11.19 0.08
CA THR A 121 -3.00 10.54 1.19
C THR A 121 -4.46 10.23 0.88
N GLU A 122 -5.25 11.24 0.56
CA GLU A 122 -6.70 11.15 0.34
C GLU A 122 -7.09 10.72 -1.09
N ASN A 123 -6.16 10.29 -1.90
CA ASN A 123 -6.40 9.89 -3.29
C ASN A 123 -5.68 8.56 -3.60
N CYS A 124 -4.55 8.56 -4.27
CA CYS A 124 -3.90 7.34 -4.75
C CYS A 124 -3.47 6.41 -3.60
N VAL A 125 -3.03 6.96 -2.46
CA VAL A 125 -2.67 6.18 -1.27
C VAL A 125 -3.91 5.51 -0.67
N GLU A 126 -4.96 6.26 -0.41
CA GLU A 126 -6.21 5.77 0.18
C GLU A 126 -6.90 4.75 -0.74
N THR A 127 -7.04 5.08 -2.02
CA THR A 127 -7.70 4.20 -2.98
C THR A 127 -6.94 2.87 -3.11
N THR A 128 -5.62 2.91 -3.29
CA THR A 128 -4.80 1.70 -3.40
C THR A 128 -4.82 0.86 -2.12
N ALA A 129 -4.78 1.50 -0.95
CA ALA A 129 -4.85 0.79 0.33
C ALA A 129 -6.18 0.05 0.51
N ARG A 130 -7.31 0.64 0.12
CA ARG A 130 -8.62 -0.03 0.14
C ARG A 130 -8.70 -1.18 -0.84
N GLN A 131 -8.19 -0.97 -2.05
CA GLN A 131 -8.18 -2.02 -3.05
C GLN A 131 -7.29 -3.19 -2.65
N ALA A 132 -6.16 -2.95 -2.02
CA ALA A 132 -5.32 -4.03 -1.50
C ALA A 132 -6.11 -4.95 -0.55
N LEU A 133 -6.89 -4.39 0.37
CA LEU A 133 -7.76 -5.17 1.26
C LEU A 133 -8.83 -5.95 0.49
N SER A 134 -9.43 -5.33 -0.55
CA SER A 134 -10.44 -5.98 -1.40
C SER A 134 -9.86 -7.12 -2.23
N HIS A 135 -8.59 -7.01 -2.64
CA HIS A 135 -7.84 -8.06 -3.34
C HIS A 135 -7.30 -9.15 -2.42
N GLY A 136 -7.47 -9.02 -1.10
CA GLY A 136 -7.13 -10.09 -0.17
C GLY A 136 -5.78 -9.93 0.52
N TYR A 137 -5.14 -8.78 0.42
CA TYR A 137 -3.88 -8.50 1.11
C TYR A 137 -4.12 -7.94 2.51
N ASP A 138 -3.29 -8.31 3.46
CA ASP A 138 -3.11 -7.56 4.69
C ASP A 138 -2.46 -6.20 4.39
N LEU A 139 -2.70 -5.21 5.24
CA LEU A 139 -2.28 -3.83 4.98
C LEU A 139 -1.48 -3.25 6.14
N VAL A 140 -0.36 -2.64 5.82
CA VAL A 140 0.31 -1.68 6.68
C VAL A 140 0.28 -0.31 6.00
N LEU A 141 -0.51 0.63 6.54
CA LEU A 141 -0.36 2.03 6.17
C LEU A 141 0.80 2.63 6.97
N VAL A 142 1.85 3.09 6.28
CA VAL A 142 3.03 3.67 6.94
C VAL A 142 2.71 5.11 7.35
N ALA A 143 2.45 5.33 8.64
CA ALA A 143 1.83 6.53 9.20
C ALA A 143 2.54 7.85 8.85
N ASP A 144 3.85 7.82 8.70
CA ASP A 144 4.74 8.94 8.34
C ASP A 144 5.39 8.77 6.95
N GLY A 145 4.97 7.74 6.23
CA GLY A 145 5.43 7.41 4.87
C GLY A 145 4.51 7.89 3.75
N HIS A 146 3.45 8.63 4.06
CA HIS A 146 2.59 9.23 3.04
C HIS A 146 2.37 10.71 3.28
N THR A 147 2.02 11.45 2.21
CA THR A 147 1.76 12.87 2.26
C THR A 147 0.65 13.28 1.30
N THR A 148 0.21 14.51 1.41
CA THR A 148 -0.81 15.10 0.53
C THR A 148 -0.34 16.41 -0.07
N SER A 149 -1.18 17.05 -0.88
CA SER A 149 -0.85 18.31 -1.51
C SER A 149 -0.92 19.49 -0.53
N VAL A 150 -0.07 20.49 -0.75
CA VAL A 150 -0.21 21.80 -0.10
C VAL A 150 -1.55 22.44 -0.48
N ARG A 151 -2.09 23.25 0.42
CA ARG A 151 -3.33 24.00 0.17
C ARG A 151 -2.95 25.44 -0.19
N SER A 152 -2.70 25.67 -1.48
CA SER A 152 -2.25 26.97 -1.99
C SER A 152 -3.36 28.01 -2.15
N GLN A 153 -4.62 27.59 -2.11
CA GLN A 153 -5.82 28.44 -2.24
C GLN A 153 -6.82 28.07 -1.15
N PRO A 154 -7.75 28.99 -0.79
CA PRO A 154 -8.88 28.65 0.05
C PRO A 154 -9.63 27.44 -0.51
N THR A 155 -9.87 26.44 0.33
CA THR A 155 -10.48 25.17 -0.04
C THR A 155 -11.23 24.59 1.15
N ASP A 156 -12.22 23.73 0.86
CA ASP A 156 -12.93 22.94 1.88
C ASP A 156 -12.17 21.69 2.31
N PHE A 157 -11.04 21.38 1.66
CA PHE A 157 -10.17 20.31 2.12
C PHE A 157 -9.54 20.65 3.47
N ALA A 158 -9.43 19.63 4.33
CA ALA A 158 -8.70 19.76 5.59
C ALA A 158 -7.24 20.19 5.37
N PRO A 159 -6.64 20.91 6.34
CA PRO A 159 -5.20 21.17 6.32
C PRO A 159 -4.39 19.87 6.12
N PRO A 160 -3.25 19.91 5.42
CA PRO A 160 -2.50 18.70 5.07
C PRO A 160 -2.19 17.78 6.25
N ASP A 161 -1.68 18.33 7.36
CA ASP A 161 -1.40 17.53 8.56
C ASP A 161 -2.65 16.87 9.15
N GLN A 162 -3.79 17.57 9.10
CA GLN A 162 -5.06 17.03 9.57
C GLN A 162 -5.59 15.95 8.63
N SER A 163 -5.43 16.11 7.32
CA SER A 163 -5.80 15.09 6.33
C SER A 163 -5.00 13.80 6.56
N ILE A 164 -3.68 13.90 6.71
CA ILE A 164 -2.80 12.76 7.00
C ILE A 164 -3.22 12.07 8.31
N ALA A 165 -3.37 12.85 9.39
CA ALA A 165 -3.77 12.31 10.69
C ALA A 165 -5.14 11.63 10.66
N HIS A 166 -6.10 12.21 9.94
CA HIS A 166 -7.45 11.67 9.78
C HIS A 166 -7.44 10.32 9.04
N HIS A 167 -6.68 10.19 7.95
CA HIS A 167 -6.58 8.92 7.24
C HIS A 167 -5.86 7.85 8.07
N ASN A 168 -4.80 8.21 8.78
CA ASN A 168 -4.18 7.30 9.74
C ASN A 168 -5.20 6.79 10.77
N GLU A 169 -6.07 7.66 11.27
CA GLU A 169 -7.08 7.29 12.25
C GLU A 169 -8.18 6.41 11.66
N ILE A 170 -8.63 6.67 10.43
CA ILE A 170 -9.56 5.79 9.71
C ILE A 170 -9.00 4.37 9.66
N TYR A 171 -7.73 4.20 9.23
CA TYR A 171 -7.13 2.88 9.07
C TYR A 171 -6.80 2.19 10.41
N ARG A 172 -6.67 2.91 11.52
CA ARG A 172 -6.58 2.29 12.86
C ARG A 172 -7.88 1.66 13.33
N HIS A 173 -9.01 2.14 12.81
CA HIS A 173 -10.35 1.72 13.22
C HIS A 173 -11.11 0.93 12.14
N ILE A 174 -10.55 0.81 10.94
CA ILE A 174 -11.19 0.03 9.90
C ILE A 174 -11.18 -1.45 10.30
N ASP A 175 -12.34 -2.07 10.24
CA ASP A 175 -12.49 -3.52 10.34
C ASP A 175 -12.73 -4.08 8.94
N PHE A 176 -11.89 -5.02 8.53
CA PHE A 176 -12.02 -5.66 7.24
C PHE A 176 -11.98 -7.17 7.44
N PRO A 177 -13.02 -7.91 6.98
CA PRO A 177 -13.12 -9.35 7.22
C PRO A 177 -11.87 -10.11 6.75
N ASP A 178 -11.34 -10.94 7.64
CA ASP A 178 -10.20 -11.83 7.37
C ASP A 178 -8.91 -11.11 6.92
N ARG A 179 -8.76 -9.80 7.21
CA ARG A 179 -7.55 -9.03 6.90
C ARG A 179 -7.04 -8.29 8.11
N SER A 180 -5.72 -8.24 8.23
CA SER A 180 -5.04 -7.42 9.22
C SER A 180 -4.82 -6.01 8.64
N VAL A 181 -5.18 -5.00 9.42
CA VAL A 181 -4.90 -3.60 9.07
C VAL A 181 -4.10 -2.97 10.20
N ARG A 182 -2.93 -2.45 9.88
CA ARG A 182 -2.03 -1.80 10.82
C ARG A 182 -1.62 -0.43 10.33
N VAL A 183 -1.47 0.51 11.25
CA VAL A 183 -0.93 1.85 10.96
C VAL A 183 0.31 2.02 11.83
N LEU A 184 1.49 1.98 11.21
CA LEU A 184 2.78 1.99 11.89
C LEU A 184 3.65 3.12 11.37
N PRO A 185 4.37 3.85 12.22
CA PRO A 185 5.46 4.69 11.74
C PRO A 185 6.55 3.82 11.11
N ALA A 186 7.25 4.35 10.11
CA ALA A 186 8.25 3.59 9.37
C ALA A 186 9.30 2.91 10.27
N ILE A 187 9.68 3.57 11.37
CA ILE A 187 10.69 3.04 12.32
C ILE A 187 10.22 1.76 13.03
N GLU A 188 8.92 1.56 13.18
CA GLU A 188 8.32 0.40 13.86
C GLU A 188 8.02 -0.76 12.89
N VAL A 189 8.20 -0.54 11.59
CA VAL A 189 8.07 -1.62 10.60
C VAL A 189 9.25 -2.59 10.77
N ASP A 190 8.94 -3.83 11.08
CA ASP A 190 9.91 -4.92 11.19
C ASP A 190 9.66 -5.96 10.09
N PHE A 191 10.56 -6.03 9.11
CA PHE A 191 10.50 -6.99 8.02
C PHE A 191 10.96 -8.40 8.39
N MET A 192 11.47 -8.60 9.61
CA MET A 192 11.97 -9.88 10.11
C MET A 192 11.04 -10.50 11.16
N ALA A 193 10.00 -9.76 11.59
CA ALA A 193 9.08 -10.25 12.61
C ALA A 193 8.30 -11.47 12.08
N PRO A 194 8.18 -12.55 12.89
CA PRO A 194 7.25 -13.63 12.57
C PRO A 194 5.81 -13.09 12.64
N GLU A 195 4.93 -13.67 11.83
CA GLU A 195 3.51 -13.32 11.81
C GLU A 195 2.92 -13.21 13.22
N PRO A 196 2.06 -12.20 13.49
CA PRO A 196 1.23 -12.22 14.69
C PRO A 196 0.39 -13.50 14.64
N GLY A 197 0.65 -14.41 15.58
CA GLY A 197 0.15 -15.77 15.59
C GLY A 197 -1.32 -15.86 15.19
N THR A 198 -1.63 -16.79 14.33
CA THR A 198 -2.97 -17.22 13.94
C THR A 198 -3.86 -17.22 15.16
N ARG A 199 -4.92 -16.41 15.17
CA ARG A 199 -5.97 -16.50 16.21
C ARG A 199 -6.47 -17.96 16.20
N GLN A 200 -6.12 -18.69 17.26
CA GLN A 200 -6.76 -19.96 17.51
C GLN A 200 -8.24 -19.67 17.75
N GLY A 201 -9.09 -20.10 16.82
CA GLY A 201 -10.55 -20.06 16.93
C GLY A 201 -11.07 -21.08 17.95
#